data_2d765708950de76ad8dc4ba6a0d4e3c3
#
_entry.id   2d765708950de76ad8dc4ba6a0d4e3c3
#
_cell.length_a   1.000
_cell.length_b   1.000
_cell.length_c   1.000
_cell.angle_alpha   90.00
_cell.angle_beta   90.00
_cell.angle_gamma   90.00
#
_symmetry.space_group_name_H-M   'P 1'
#
loop_
_entity.id
_entity.type
_entity.pdbx_description
1 polymer ?
#
loop_
_entity_poly.entity_id
_entity_poly.type
_entity_poly.pdbx_seq_one_letter_code
_entity_poly.pdbx_strand_id
1 'polypeptide(L)'
;MIRVAINGFGRIGRLAFRVMSQRNDIEVVAINDLTDNKTLAHLLKYDSVHGKFNGTVDFTEDSIIVNGKSIAGLAEKNPAALPWKAMNVDVVLESTGRFTDRETANMHITAGAKKVVISAPATGDLKTIVMGVNDQILDGSEQVLSNASCTTNCLAPMVKILDELCGI
;
A
#
# COMPACT_ATOMS: atom_id res chain seq x y z
N MET A 1 -11.15 6.85 -11.40
CA MET A 1 -10.83 6.57 -9.98
C MET A 1 -9.96 5.33 -9.97
N ILE A 2 -8.78 5.40 -9.34
CA ILE A 2 -7.82 4.29 -9.26
C ILE A 2 -8.30 3.34 -8.15
N ARG A 3 -8.48 2.07 -8.49
CA ARG A 3 -8.94 1.03 -7.54
C ARG A 3 -7.74 0.37 -6.87
N VAL A 4 -7.62 0.54 -5.57
CA VAL A 4 -6.48 0.07 -4.77
C VAL A 4 -6.90 -1.06 -3.85
N ALA A 5 -6.08 -2.11 -3.78
CA ALA A 5 -6.14 -3.11 -2.72
C ALA A 5 -4.91 -2.96 -1.80
N ILE A 6 -5.09 -3.24 -0.52
CA ILE A 6 -4.00 -3.21 0.47
C ILE A 6 -3.76 -4.64 0.94
N ASN A 7 -2.56 -5.15 0.73
CA ASN A 7 -2.11 -6.43 1.27
C ASN A 7 -1.23 -6.17 2.50
N GLY A 8 -1.73 -6.53 3.67
CA GLY A 8 -1.15 -6.18 4.97
C GLY A 8 -1.72 -4.87 5.53
N PHE A 9 -2.61 -4.99 6.49
CA PHE A 9 -3.24 -3.83 7.15
C PHE A 9 -2.61 -3.53 8.52
N GLY A 10 -1.28 -3.67 8.55
CA GLY A 10 -0.43 -3.27 9.66
C GLY A 10 -0.34 -1.74 9.79
N ARG A 11 0.70 -1.24 10.45
CA ARG A 11 0.89 0.20 10.64
C ARG A 11 0.93 0.97 9.30
N ILE A 12 1.72 0.50 8.36
CA ILE A 12 1.90 1.19 7.06
C ILE A 12 0.61 1.14 6.23
N GLY A 13 -0.01 -0.03 6.10
CA GLY A 13 -1.26 -0.18 5.36
C GLY A 13 -2.38 0.72 5.90
N ARG A 14 -2.53 0.81 7.23
CA ARG A 14 -3.53 1.68 7.86
C ARG A 14 -3.25 3.18 7.66
N LEU A 15 -1.98 3.59 7.73
CA LEU A 15 -1.62 5.00 7.50
C LEU A 15 -1.82 5.38 6.03
N ALA A 16 -1.40 4.53 5.10
CA ALA A 16 -1.66 4.72 3.69
C ALA A 16 -3.17 4.78 3.40
N PHE A 17 -3.96 3.90 4.02
CA PHE A 17 -5.42 3.95 3.93
C PHE A 17 -5.99 5.29 4.39
N ARG A 18 -5.54 5.82 5.54
CA ARG A 18 -6.00 7.12 6.07
C ARG A 18 -5.74 8.25 5.07
N VAL A 19 -4.59 8.26 4.40
CA VAL A 19 -4.28 9.24 3.35
C VAL A 19 -5.14 9.04 2.12
N MET A 20 -5.25 7.80 1.62
CA MET A 20 -6.04 7.47 0.44
C MET A 20 -7.54 7.79 0.64
N SER A 21 -8.07 7.56 1.85
CA SER A 21 -9.48 7.84 2.17
C SER A 21 -9.89 9.33 2.08
N GLN A 22 -8.92 10.23 2.06
CA GLN A 22 -9.15 11.69 1.90
C GLN A 22 -9.07 12.13 0.43
N ARG A 23 -8.75 11.23 -0.50
CA ARG A 23 -8.61 11.53 -1.92
C ARG A 23 -9.87 11.14 -2.67
N ASN A 24 -10.18 11.92 -3.72
CA ASN A 24 -11.36 11.67 -4.59
C ASN A 24 -11.01 10.87 -5.85
N ASP A 25 -9.72 10.68 -6.14
CA ASP A 25 -9.22 9.95 -7.31
C ASP A 25 -8.83 8.49 -7.01
N ILE A 26 -8.84 8.10 -5.72
CA ILE A 26 -8.49 6.76 -5.24
C ILE A 26 -9.70 6.13 -4.52
N GLU A 27 -9.92 4.85 -4.78
CA GLU A 27 -10.88 4.01 -4.06
C GLU A 27 -10.17 2.76 -3.52
N VAL A 28 -10.13 2.59 -2.20
CA VAL A 28 -9.68 1.33 -1.59
C VAL A 28 -10.85 0.35 -1.62
N VAL A 29 -10.69 -0.74 -2.36
CA VAL A 29 -11.75 -1.72 -2.62
C VAL A 29 -11.62 -2.99 -1.80
N ALA A 30 -10.40 -3.32 -1.36
CA ALA A 30 -10.14 -4.50 -0.55
C ALA A 30 -8.95 -4.31 0.38
N ILE A 31 -9.00 -5.00 1.50
CA ILE A 31 -7.94 -5.16 2.47
C ILE A 31 -7.75 -6.65 2.70
N ASN A 32 -6.53 -7.16 2.51
CA ASN A 32 -6.17 -8.52 2.85
C ASN A 32 -5.23 -8.53 4.04
N ASP A 33 -5.63 -9.16 5.13
CA ASP A 33 -4.83 -9.37 6.33
C ASP A 33 -5.30 -10.64 7.03
N LEU A 34 -4.40 -11.32 7.74
CA LEU A 34 -4.74 -12.55 8.46
C LEU A 34 -5.44 -12.29 9.81
N THR A 35 -5.51 -11.04 10.22
CA THR A 35 -6.22 -10.57 11.40
C THR A 35 -7.70 -10.36 11.04
N ASP A 36 -8.59 -10.61 12.00
CA ASP A 36 -10.05 -10.44 11.80
C ASP A 36 -10.46 -8.97 11.59
N ASN A 37 -11.54 -8.75 10.85
CA ASN A 37 -12.04 -7.41 10.49
C ASN A 37 -12.39 -6.54 11.70
N LYS A 38 -12.85 -7.13 12.81
CA LYS A 38 -13.16 -6.40 14.04
C LYS A 38 -11.91 -5.75 14.64
N THR A 39 -10.84 -6.53 14.72
CA THR A 39 -9.54 -6.05 15.21
C THR A 39 -8.97 -5.00 14.26
N LEU A 40 -9.00 -5.24 12.93
CA LEU A 40 -8.51 -4.29 11.94
C LEU A 40 -9.28 -2.97 11.97
N ALA A 41 -10.61 -3.00 12.08
CA ALA A 41 -11.46 -1.82 12.21
C ALA A 41 -11.13 -1.05 13.50
N HIS A 42 -10.94 -1.74 14.62
CA HIS A 42 -10.52 -1.12 15.87
C HIS A 42 -9.17 -0.39 15.73
N LEU A 43 -8.17 -1.07 15.15
CA LEU A 43 -6.84 -0.51 14.94
C LEU A 43 -6.82 0.64 13.93
N LEU A 44 -7.73 0.66 12.94
CA LEU A 44 -7.91 1.80 12.05
C LEU A 44 -8.53 2.99 12.78
N LYS A 45 -9.55 2.72 13.62
CA LYS A 45 -10.28 3.75 14.36
C LYS A 45 -9.42 4.45 15.39
N TYR A 46 -8.58 3.70 16.10
CA TYR A 46 -7.77 4.21 17.20
C TYR A 46 -6.27 4.01 16.92
N ASP A 47 -5.54 5.11 16.87
CA ASP A 47 -4.09 5.11 16.72
C ASP A 47 -3.48 6.02 17.79
N SER A 48 -2.51 5.49 18.54
CA SER A 48 -1.90 6.18 19.68
C SER A 48 -0.95 7.31 19.24
N VAL A 49 -0.48 7.30 18.00
CA VAL A 49 0.45 8.30 17.44
C VAL A 49 -0.31 9.31 16.57
N HIS A 50 -1.17 8.83 15.67
CA HIS A 50 -1.87 9.66 14.67
C HIS A 50 -3.30 10.03 15.10
N GLY A 51 -3.70 9.62 16.30
CA GLY A 51 -5.02 9.93 16.85
C GLY A 51 -6.17 9.13 16.23
N LYS A 52 -7.36 9.44 16.66
CA LYS A 52 -8.59 8.79 16.20
C LYS A 52 -8.83 9.09 14.72
N PHE A 53 -9.33 8.08 13.96
CA PHE A 53 -9.72 8.26 12.57
C PHE A 53 -10.83 9.31 12.46
N ASN A 54 -10.65 10.25 11.53
CA ASN A 54 -11.65 11.30 11.28
C ASN A 54 -12.76 10.75 10.36
N GLY A 55 -13.74 10.10 10.97
CA GLY A 55 -14.86 9.46 10.28
C GLY A 55 -15.43 8.30 11.06
N THR A 56 -16.34 7.58 10.43
CA THR A 56 -16.96 6.37 11.00
C THR A 56 -16.22 5.13 10.54
N VAL A 57 -15.98 4.22 11.46
CA VAL A 57 -15.39 2.90 11.17
C VAL A 57 -16.23 1.85 11.86
N ASP A 58 -16.69 0.88 11.09
CA ASP A 58 -17.46 -0.27 11.51
C ASP A 58 -16.97 -1.53 10.76
N PHE A 59 -17.52 -2.68 11.02
CA PHE A 59 -17.12 -3.93 10.39
C PHE A 59 -18.27 -4.92 10.26
N THR A 60 -18.13 -5.84 9.31
CA THR A 60 -18.89 -7.08 9.22
C THR A 60 -17.93 -8.26 9.21
N GLU A 61 -18.45 -9.48 9.09
CA GLU A 61 -17.62 -10.67 8.91
C GLU A 61 -16.71 -10.56 7.68
N ASP A 62 -17.25 -10.01 6.58
CA ASP A 62 -16.59 -9.98 5.27
C ASP A 62 -16.07 -8.59 4.87
N SER A 63 -16.20 -7.56 5.71
CA SER A 63 -15.82 -6.20 5.30
C SER A 63 -15.48 -5.27 6.47
N ILE A 64 -14.71 -4.25 6.15
CA ILE A 64 -14.51 -3.06 6.98
C ILE A 64 -15.35 -1.93 6.35
N ILE A 65 -16.17 -1.27 7.15
CA ILE A 65 -17.06 -0.19 6.70
C ILE A 65 -16.47 1.15 7.14
N VAL A 66 -16.14 2.00 6.18
CA VAL A 66 -15.57 3.32 6.47
C VAL A 66 -16.44 4.39 5.81
N ASN A 67 -16.95 5.32 6.61
CA ASN A 67 -17.84 6.40 6.15
C ASN A 67 -19.03 5.86 5.32
N GLY A 68 -19.59 4.71 5.72
CA GLY A 68 -20.69 4.05 5.04
C GLY A 68 -20.30 3.26 3.78
N LYS A 69 -19.05 3.27 3.36
CA LYS A 69 -18.55 2.46 2.23
C LYS A 69 -17.99 1.13 2.73
N SER A 70 -18.44 0.03 2.12
CA SER A 70 -17.93 -1.31 2.42
C SER A 70 -16.66 -1.60 1.63
N ILE A 71 -15.62 -2.05 2.32
CA ILE A 71 -14.32 -2.46 1.79
C ILE A 71 -14.17 -3.94 2.09
N ALA A 72 -13.96 -4.76 1.06
CA ALA A 72 -13.85 -6.21 1.24
C ALA A 72 -12.68 -6.58 2.17
N GLY A 73 -12.97 -7.35 3.20
CA GLY A 73 -11.98 -7.93 4.12
C GLY A 73 -11.63 -9.35 3.68
N LEU A 74 -10.39 -9.60 3.37
CA LEU A 74 -9.88 -10.90 2.91
C LEU A 74 -8.82 -11.41 3.90
N ALA A 75 -8.66 -12.74 3.98
CA ALA A 75 -7.69 -13.39 4.87
C ALA A 75 -6.88 -14.47 4.12
N GLU A 76 -6.44 -14.15 2.90
CA GLU A 76 -5.71 -15.07 2.03
C GLU A 76 -4.19 -14.95 2.24
N LYS A 77 -3.52 -16.08 2.46
CA LYS A 77 -2.06 -16.15 2.66
C LYS A 77 -1.28 -16.10 1.34
N ASN A 78 -1.88 -16.65 0.27
CA ASN A 78 -1.23 -16.73 -1.03
C ASN A 78 -1.68 -15.56 -1.92
N PRO A 79 -0.81 -14.59 -2.23
CA PRO A 79 -1.20 -13.45 -3.06
C PRO A 79 -1.76 -13.82 -4.44
N ALA A 80 -1.32 -14.94 -5.03
CA ALA A 80 -1.80 -15.39 -6.32
C ALA A 80 -3.28 -15.88 -6.31
N ALA A 81 -3.82 -16.22 -5.13
CA ALA A 81 -5.21 -16.65 -4.96
C ALA A 81 -6.18 -15.49 -4.68
N LEU A 82 -5.67 -14.27 -4.52
CA LEU A 82 -6.49 -13.10 -4.24
C LEU A 82 -7.33 -12.68 -5.47
N PRO A 83 -8.55 -12.20 -5.29
CA PRO A 83 -9.51 -11.97 -6.38
C PRO A 83 -9.31 -10.63 -7.10
N TRP A 84 -8.07 -10.19 -7.31
CA TRP A 84 -7.78 -8.85 -7.85
C TRP A 84 -8.39 -8.61 -9.23
N LYS A 85 -8.39 -9.63 -10.09
CA LYS A 85 -9.02 -9.53 -11.42
C LYS A 85 -10.53 -9.29 -11.32
N ALA A 86 -11.22 -10.07 -10.49
CA ALA A 86 -12.67 -9.95 -10.31
C ALA A 86 -13.06 -8.59 -9.68
N MET A 87 -12.19 -8.04 -8.85
CA MET A 87 -12.37 -6.76 -8.18
C MET A 87 -11.87 -5.56 -9.01
N ASN A 88 -11.33 -5.79 -10.21
CA ASN A 88 -10.75 -4.76 -11.08
C ASN A 88 -9.72 -3.88 -10.34
N VAL A 89 -8.78 -4.50 -9.63
CA VAL A 89 -7.75 -3.80 -8.88
C VAL A 89 -6.70 -3.23 -9.84
N ASP A 90 -6.50 -1.92 -9.80
CA ASP A 90 -5.46 -1.25 -10.59
C ASP A 90 -4.09 -1.35 -9.89
N VAL A 91 -4.06 -1.11 -8.58
CA VAL A 91 -2.82 -1.08 -7.80
C VAL A 91 -2.97 -1.88 -6.51
N VAL A 92 -2.01 -2.73 -6.22
CA VAL A 92 -1.86 -3.34 -4.89
C VAL A 92 -0.78 -2.58 -4.13
N LEU A 93 -1.11 -2.09 -2.94
CA LEU A 93 -0.13 -1.69 -1.94
C LEU A 93 0.29 -2.93 -1.16
N GLU A 94 1.51 -3.42 -1.40
CA GLU A 94 2.11 -4.53 -0.66
C GLU A 94 2.77 -3.99 0.62
N SER A 95 2.16 -4.22 1.75
CA SER A 95 2.60 -3.69 3.06
C SER A 95 2.66 -4.76 4.17
N THR A 96 2.78 -6.04 3.78
CA THR A 96 3.01 -7.13 4.74
C THR A 96 4.45 -7.22 5.22
N GLY A 97 5.42 -6.69 4.45
CA GLY A 97 6.85 -6.87 4.67
C GLY A 97 7.37 -8.27 4.32
N ARG A 98 6.56 -9.12 3.68
CA ARG A 98 6.90 -10.51 3.33
C ARG A 98 7.23 -10.68 1.85
N PHE A 99 6.47 -10.04 0.98
CA PHE A 99 6.61 -10.14 -0.48
C PHE A 99 7.38 -8.93 -1.01
N THR A 100 8.69 -8.89 -0.66
CA THR A 100 9.57 -7.74 -0.89
C THR A 100 10.56 -7.94 -2.03
N ASP A 101 10.39 -8.96 -2.83
CA ASP A 101 11.16 -9.19 -4.06
C ASP A 101 10.22 -9.20 -5.27
N ARG A 102 10.82 -9.04 -6.46
CA ARG A 102 10.07 -8.98 -7.71
C ARG A 102 9.21 -10.22 -7.96
N GLU A 103 9.74 -11.41 -7.67
CA GLU A 103 9.07 -12.68 -7.95
C GLU A 103 7.83 -12.84 -7.08
N THR A 104 7.98 -12.69 -5.78
CA THR A 104 6.86 -12.85 -4.84
C THR A 104 5.83 -11.73 -4.97
N ALA A 105 6.24 -10.48 -5.20
CA ALA A 105 5.31 -9.38 -5.45
C ALA A 105 4.54 -9.56 -6.78
N ASN A 106 5.15 -10.19 -7.79
CA ASN A 106 4.49 -10.49 -9.07
C ASN A 106 3.32 -11.47 -8.94
N MET A 107 3.19 -12.17 -7.81
CA MET A 107 2.02 -12.99 -7.52
C MET A 107 0.72 -12.17 -7.52
N HIS A 108 0.76 -10.90 -7.14
CA HIS A 108 -0.39 -9.99 -7.24
C HIS A 108 -0.76 -9.65 -8.70
N ILE A 109 0.24 -9.54 -9.59
CA ILE A 109 0.01 -9.37 -11.02
C ILE A 109 -0.65 -10.63 -11.60
N THR A 110 -0.17 -11.82 -11.21
CA THR A 110 -0.77 -13.11 -11.57
C THR A 110 -2.24 -13.19 -11.10
N ALA A 111 -2.55 -12.65 -9.93
CA ALA A 111 -3.91 -12.55 -9.40
C ALA A 111 -4.79 -11.53 -10.15
N GLY A 112 -4.20 -10.72 -11.04
CA GLY A 112 -4.91 -9.80 -11.93
C GLY A 112 -4.83 -8.31 -11.55
N ALA A 113 -3.97 -7.91 -10.63
CA ALA A 113 -3.65 -6.51 -10.42
C ALA A 113 -2.82 -5.96 -11.58
N LYS A 114 -2.96 -4.67 -11.89
CA LYS A 114 -2.18 -4.06 -12.98
C LYS A 114 -0.80 -3.61 -12.52
N LYS A 115 -0.68 -3.15 -11.27
CA LYS A 115 0.58 -2.67 -10.67
C LYS A 115 0.67 -3.07 -9.19
N VAL A 116 1.91 -3.20 -8.70
CA VAL A 116 2.21 -3.43 -7.28
C VAL A 116 3.21 -2.40 -6.80
N VAL A 117 2.92 -1.77 -5.68
CA VAL A 117 3.84 -0.88 -4.96
C VAL A 117 4.21 -1.54 -3.64
N ILE A 118 5.48 -1.91 -3.50
CA ILE A 118 6.03 -2.49 -2.26
C ILE A 118 6.39 -1.35 -1.31
N SER A 119 5.83 -1.33 -0.11
CA SER A 119 6.05 -0.31 0.92
C SER A 119 7.31 -0.53 1.76
N ALA A 120 8.29 -1.27 1.25
CA ALA A 120 9.51 -1.66 1.94
C ALA A 120 10.67 -1.70 0.94
N PRO A 121 11.93 -1.75 1.41
CA PRO A 121 13.07 -2.06 0.54
C PRO A 121 12.82 -3.38 -0.16
N ALA A 122 13.06 -3.40 -1.46
CA ALA A 122 12.85 -4.59 -2.25
C ALA A 122 14.15 -5.10 -2.86
N THR A 123 14.18 -6.39 -3.18
CA THR A 123 15.29 -7.06 -3.87
C THR A 123 14.89 -7.51 -5.27
N GLY A 124 15.88 -7.74 -6.12
CA GLY A 124 15.68 -8.12 -7.52
C GLY A 124 15.70 -6.91 -8.46
N ASP A 125 15.48 -7.18 -9.74
CA ASP A 125 15.49 -6.17 -10.80
C ASP A 125 14.15 -5.42 -10.84
N LEU A 126 14.01 -4.40 -9.98
CA LEU A 126 12.86 -3.49 -9.95
C LEU A 126 13.30 -2.07 -9.55
N LYS A 127 12.57 -1.08 -10.03
CA LYS A 127 12.85 0.33 -9.69
C LYS A 127 12.47 0.60 -8.24
N THR A 128 13.39 1.23 -7.51
CA THR A 128 13.15 1.74 -6.15
C THR A 128 13.03 3.26 -6.23
N ILE A 129 11.91 3.78 -5.74
CA ILE A 129 11.52 5.18 -5.94
C ILE A 129 11.43 5.90 -4.59
N VAL A 130 12.01 7.09 -4.56
CA VAL A 130 11.79 8.09 -3.51
C VAL A 130 11.22 9.34 -4.19
N MET A 131 9.99 9.70 -3.82
CA MET A 131 9.29 10.83 -4.40
C MET A 131 10.06 12.13 -4.19
N GLY A 132 10.20 12.94 -5.27
CA GLY A 132 10.98 14.18 -5.27
C GLY A 132 12.48 13.99 -5.40
N VAL A 133 12.98 12.73 -5.43
CA VAL A 133 14.40 12.41 -5.62
C VAL A 133 14.66 11.79 -6.98
N ASN A 134 14.00 10.68 -7.29
CA ASN A 134 14.19 9.93 -8.53
C ASN A 134 12.90 9.45 -9.20
N ASP A 135 11.75 9.98 -8.84
CA ASP A 135 10.46 9.59 -9.41
C ASP A 135 10.34 9.87 -10.91
N GLN A 136 11.16 10.78 -11.45
CA GLN A 136 11.28 11.04 -12.89
C GLN A 136 11.80 9.86 -13.72
N ILE A 137 12.38 8.82 -13.09
CA ILE A 137 12.79 7.60 -13.80
C ILE A 137 11.62 6.66 -14.14
N LEU A 138 10.41 6.95 -13.62
CA LEU A 138 9.21 6.20 -13.95
C LEU A 138 8.73 6.56 -15.35
N ASP A 139 8.54 5.55 -16.19
CA ASP A 139 8.01 5.70 -17.54
C ASP A 139 6.59 5.13 -17.71
N GLY A 140 6.03 4.57 -16.64
CA GLY A 140 4.69 3.97 -16.61
C GLY A 140 4.65 2.50 -17.00
N SER A 141 5.74 1.91 -17.47
CA SER A 141 5.82 0.49 -17.85
C SER A 141 5.95 -0.43 -16.64
N GLU A 142 6.35 0.10 -15.48
CA GLU A 142 6.60 -0.69 -14.29
C GLU A 142 5.33 -1.37 -13.78
N GLN A 143 5.37 -2.68 -13.66
CA GLN A 143 4.31 -3.45 -13.01
C GLN A 143 4.56 -3.60 -11.50
N VAL A 144 5.82 -3.76 -11.11
CA VAL A 144 6.22 -3.88 -9.70
C VAL A 144 7.31 -2.85 -9.42
N LEU A 145 7.15 -2.07 -8.37
CA LEU A 145 8.13 -1.10 -7.91
C LEU A 145 8.17 -1.05 -6.38
N SER A 146 9.29 -0.56 -5.84
CA SER A 146 9.46 -0.31 -4.40
C SER A 146 9.40 1.18 -4.10
N ASN A 147 8.74 1.53 -3.01
CA ASN A 147 8.76 2.89 -2.43
C ASN A 147 9.92 3.06 -1.42
N ALA A 148 10.98 2.25 -1.52
CA ALA A 148 12.14 2.26 -0.65
C ALA A 148 11.81 2.00 0.85
N SER A 149 12.78 2.24 1.73
CA SER A 149 12.57 2.17 3.19
C SER A 149 12.14 3.51 3.77
N CYS A 150 11.62 3.50 5.00
CA CYS A 150 11.34 4.70 5.76
C CYS A 150 12.60 5.54 5.98
N THR A 151 13.75 4.91 6.24
CA THR A 151 15.05 5.58 6.42
C THR A 151 15.57 6.16 5.11
N THR A 152 15.39 5.47 3.98
CA THR A 152 15.75 6.00 2.65
C THR A 152 14.88 7.20 2.28
N ASN A 153 13.58 7.15 2.53
CA ASN A 153 12.68 8.29 2.31
C ASN A 153 12.99 9.50 3.20
N CYS A 154 13.59 9.27 4.36
CA CYS A 154 14.09 10.35 5.23
C CYS A 154 15.41 10.93 4.69
N LEU A 155 16.39 10.08 4.37
CA LEU A 155 17.76 10.50 4.07
C LEU A 155 17.92 11.05 2.64
N ALA A 156 17.36 10.37 1.64
CA ALA A 156 17.61 10.69 0.24
C ALA A 156 17.23 12.14 -0.17
N PRO A 157 16.07 12.70 0.27
CA PRO A 157 15.76 14.10 -0.02
C PRO A 157 16.76 15.08 0.59
N MET A 158 17.26 14.81 1.81
CA MET A 158 18.28 15.66 2.45
C MET A 158 19.61 15.60 1.70
N VAL A 159 20.04 14.38 1.32
CA VAL A 159 21.28 14.20 0.55
C VAL A 159 21.18 14.90 -0.80
N LYS A 160 20.04 14.79 -1.50
CA LYS A 160 19.82 15.47 -2.77
C LYS A 160 20.02 17.00 -2.64
N ILE A 161 19.43 17.62 -1.63
CA ILE A 161 19.58 19.07 -1.41
C ILE A 161 21.03 19.44 -1.08
N LEU A 162 21.72 18.65 -0.27
CA LEU A 162 23.13 18.89 0.05
C LEU A 162 24.02 18.75 -1.17
N ASP A 163 23.77 17.74 -2.02
CA ASP A 163 24.53 17.57 -3.27
C ASP A 163 24.31 18.75 -4.24
N GLU A 164 23.07 19.20 -4.40
CA GLU A 164 22.74 20.38 -5.22
C GLU A 164 23.39 21.68 -4.72
N LEU A 165 23.60 21.83 -3.40
CA LEU A 165 24.16 23.03 -2.79
C LEU A 165 25.69 23.02 -2.69
N CYS A 166 26.27 21.89 -2.38
CA CYS A 166 27.70 21.79 -1.98
C CYS A 166 28.50 20.83 -2.86
N GLY A 167 27.84 19.89 -3.53
CA GLY A 167 28.46 18.77 -4.21
C GLY A 167 29.08 17.78 -3.20
N ILE A 168 28.56 16.55 -3.14
CA ILE A 168 29.06 15.46 -2.26
C ILE A 168 29.28 14.18 -3.06
#